data_388bd2f09e6051b3049c2ee003dc3ac3
#
_entry.id   388bd2f09e6051b3049c2ee003dc3ac3
#
_cell.length_a   1.000
_cell.length_b   1.000
_cell.length_c   1.000
_cell.angle_alpha   90.00
_cell.angle_beta   90.00
_cell.angle_gamma   90.00
#
_symmetry.space_group_name_H-M   'P 1'
#
loop_
_entity.id
_entity.type
_entity.pdbx_description
1 polymer ?
#
loop_
_entity_poly.entity_id
_entity_poly.type
_entity_poly.pdbx_seq_one_letter_code
_entity_poly.pdbx_strand_id
1 'polypeptide(L)'
;MTAKAYDVLRVAAGEIGYSRWNDPEEGTKYGRWYAEGHGAYFGATGVPFCAMGVSWALAQVGMEPPGGVFAYVPAGINAARAAGRLVSPHNAQAGDLVCFDWDDDNEADHIGFVEINAGSYLQTIEFNTSPGSGGSQGNGGGVYRRTRDWDSVAAVIRPAYDQSASTVGSITEDGYWGPRTTSALQEVLGTPIDGVVSSQEVENRSIMPACTDGWEWETDPDGSAVIAAMQARLGCPDDGIMGPVTINALFARYGIEGDGVLSDPSLTVAAMQAALNNGGF
;
A
#
# COMPACT_ATOMS: atom_id res chain seq x y z
N MET A 1 -19.55 2.26 9.05
CA MET A 1 -18.53 3.21 8.55
C MET A 1 -17.88 2.54 7.35
N THR A 2 -17.78 3.22 6.24
CA THR A 2 -17.11 2.71 5.03
C THR A 2 -15.60 2.85 5.26
N ALA A 3 -14.80 1.83 4.94
CA ALA A 3 -13.35 1.86 5.17
C ALA A 3 -12.64 2.83 4.21
N LYS A 4 -11.49 3.32 4.61
CA LYS A 4 -10.60 4.11 3.76
C LYS A 4 -9.65 3.20 2.97
N ALA A 5 -9.02 3.72 1.92
CA ALA A 5 -8.08 2.97 1.09
C ALA A 5 -6.90 2.39 1.90
N TYR A 6 -6.38 3.14 2.87
CA TYR A 6 -5.28 2.66 3.71
C TYR A 6 -5.67 1.48 4.62
N ASP A 7 -6.94 1.34 5.02
CA ASP A 7 -7.38 0.22 5.85
C ASP A 7 -7.18 -1.10 5.11
N VAL A 8 -7.58 -1.16 3.83
CA VAL A 8 -7.40 -2.37 3.02
C VAL A 8 -5.94 -2.60 2.66
N LEU A 9 -5.17 -1.53 2.38
CA LEU A 9 -3.74 -1.67 2.10
C LEU A 9 -2.97 -2.21 3.31
N ARG A 10 -3.34 -1.82 4.54
CA ARG A 10 -2.77 -2.40 5.76
C ARG A 10 -3.09 -3.89 5.89
N VAL A 11 -4.31 -4.31 5.57
CA VAL A 11 -4.68 -5.73 5.53
C VAL A 11 -3.83 -6.47 4.49
N ALA A 12 -3.77 -5.96 3.26
CA ALA A 12 -3.01 -6.58 2.18
C ALA A 12 -1.50 -6.65 2.49
N ALA A 13 -0.93 -5.59 3.09
CA ALA A 13 0.48 -5.56 3.49
C ALA A 13 0.79 -6.57 4.60
N GLY A 14 -0.13 -6.82 5.52
CA GLY A 14 -0.02 -7.84 6.56
C GLY A 14 0.03 -9.28 6.02
N GLU A 15 -0.36 -9.48 4.76
CA GLU A 15 -0.33 -10.78 4.09
C GLU A 15 0.99 -11.04 3.32
N ILE A 16 1.87 -10.05 3.20
CA ILE A 16 3.15 -10.22 2.50
C ILE A 16 3.98 -11.31 3.17
N GLY A 17 4.45 -12.25 2.35
CA GLY A 17 5.16 -13.46 2.81
C GLY A 17 4.27 -14.70 2.96
N TYR A 18 2.94 -14.54 2.92
CA TYR A 18 2.05 -15.70 2.78
C TYR A 18 2.29 -16.39 1.44
N SER A 19 2.19 -17.71 1.44
CA SER A 19 2.19 -18.51 0.21
C SER A 19 1.33 -19.75 0.38
N ARG A 20 0.85 -20.33 -0.75
CA ARG A 20 0.11 -21.60 -0.73
C ARG A 20 0.91 -22.76 -0.13
N TRP A 21 2.24 -22.64 -0.08
CA TRP A 21 3.11 -23.68 0.44
C TRP A 21 3.38 -23.55 1.94
N ASN A 22 3.10 -22.40 2.55
CA ASN A 22 3.17 -22.19 4.00
C ASN A 22 1.79 -22.13 4.66
N ASP A 23 0.70 -22.28 3.88
CA ASP A 23 -0.64 -22.45 4.43
C ASP A 23 -0.74 -23.79 5.16
N PRO A 24 -1.21 -23.83 6.41
CA PRO A 24 -1.30 -25.08 7.19
C PRO A 24 -2.40 -26.04 6.70
N GLU A 25 -3.31 -25.57 5.85
CA GLU A 25 -4.42 -26.34 5.33
C GLU A 25 -4.39 -26.45 3.80
N GLU A 26 -5.09 -27.44 3.24
CA GLU A 26 -5.20 -27.61 1.80
C GLU A 26 -5.81 -26.39 1.10
N GLY A 27 -5.29 -26.05 -0.07
CA GLY A 27 -5.67 -24.86 -0.83
C GLY A 27 -5.00 -23.59 -0.32
N THR A 28 -5.77 -22.53 -0.23
CA THR A 28 -5.35 -21.24 0.36
C THR A 28 -6.45 -20.68 1.24
N LYS A 29 -6.12 -19.90 2.28
CA LYS A 29 -7.13 -19.29 3.14
C LYS A 29 -8.11 -18.40 2.36
N TYR A 30 -7.65 -17.75 1.29
CA TYR A 30 -8.49 -16.91 0.42
C TYR A 30 -9.45 -17.74 -0.42
N GLY A 31 -8.96 -18.86 -0.94
CA GLY A 31 -9.77 -19.81 -1.70
C GLY A 31 -10.80 -20.50 -0.81
N ARG A 32 -10.42 -20.94 0.40
CA ARG A 32 -11.36 -21.54 1.38
C ARG A 32 -12.45 -20.55 1.78
N TRP A 33 -12.07 -19.30 2.09
CA TRP A 33 -13.03 -18.24 2.39
C TRP A 33 -14.01 -18.00 1.24
N TYR A 34 -13.51 -17.90 0.01
CA TYR A 34 -14.38 -17.70 -1.15
C TYR A 34 -15.29 -18.88 -1.42
N ALA A 35 -14.80 -20.11 -1.19
CA ALA A 35 -15.55 -21.35 -1.40
C ALA A 35 -16.80 -21.49 -0.52
N GLU A 36 -16.83 -20.85 0.66
CA GLU A 36 -18.00 -20.89 1.56
C GLU A 36 -19.30 -20.43 0.89
N GLY A 37 -19.20 -19.45 -0.02
CA GLY A 37 -20.37 -18.92 -0.75
C GLY A 37 -20.44 -19.29 -2.24
N HIS A 38 -19.34 -19.82 -2.84
CA HIS A 38 -19.20 -19.91 -4.29
C HIS A 38 -18.82 -21.31 -4.82
N GLY A 39 -18.69 -22.29 -3.92
CA GLY A 39 -18.48 -23.69 -4.25
C GLY A 39 -17.06 -24.19 -3.97
N ALA A 40 -16.97 -25.48 -3.59
CA ALA A 40 -15.76 -26.10 -3.04
C ALA A 40 -14.53 -26.09 -3.98
N TYR A 41 -14.74 -25.97 -5.30
CA TYR A 41 -13.63 -25.87 -6.28
C TYR A 41 -12.61 -24.78 -5.91
N PHE A 42 -13.07 -23.64 -5.46
CA PHE A 42 -12.18 -22.49 -5.16
C PHE A 42 -11.27 -22.73 -3.95
N GLY A 43 -11.65 -23.64 -3.05
CA GLY A 43 -10.82 -24.04 -1.92
C GLY A 43 -9.76 -25.11 -2.25
N ALA A 44 -9.76 -25.65 -3.46
CA ALA A 44 -8.83 -26.72 -3.84
C ALA A 44 -7.39 -26.22 -4.06
N THR A 45 -6.43 -27.14 -3.91
CA THR A 45 -5.00 -26.87 -4.16
C THR A 45 -4.77 -26.46 -5.61
N GLY A 46 -3.94 -25.44 -5.83
CA GLY A 46 -3.53 -24.98 -7.16
C GLY A 46 -4.47 -23.98 -7.82
N VAL A 47 -5.65 -23.73 -7.28
CA VAL A 47 -6.56 -22.71 -7.81
C VAL A 47 -5.92 -21.32 -7.66
N PRO A 48 -5.90 -20.47 -8.73
CA PRO A 48 -5.42 -19.09 -8.65
C PRO A 48 -6.26 -18.28 -7.64
N PHE A 49 -5.58 -17.46 -6.85
CA PHE A 49 -6.26 -16.71 -5.78
C PHE A 49 -6.02 -15.18 -5.81
N CYS A 50 -5.52 -14.62 -6.90
CA CYS A 50 -5.30 -13.17 -7.02
C CYS A 50 -6.60 -12.38 -6.77
N ALA A 51 -7.67 -12.68 -7.50
CA ALA A 51 -8.97 -12.02 -7.38
C ALA A 51 -9.66 -12.34 -6.05
N MET A 52 -9.55 -13.58 -5.57
CA MET A 52 -10.07 -13.98 -4.26
C MET A 52 -9.32 -13.28 -3.12
N GLY A 53 -8.00 -13.08 -3.26
CA GLY A 53 -7.17 -12.38 -2.28
C GLY A 53 -7.55 -10.90 -2.13
N VAL A 54 -7.74 -10.17 -3.24
CA VAL A 54 -8.18 -8.78 -3.18
C VAL A 54 -9.61 -8.65 -2.65
N SER A 55 -10.51 -9.58 -3.03
CA SER A 55 -11.87 -9.64 -2.50
C SER A 55 -11.89 -9.91 -0.99
N TRP A 56 -11.06 -10.85 -0.54
CA TRP A 56 -10.88 -11.16 0.88
C TRP A 56 -10.35 -9.96 1.67
N ALA A 57 -9.34 -9.27 1.16
CA ALA A 57 -8.75 -8.12 1.85
C ALA A 57 -9.77 -6.97 2.02
N LEU A 58 -10.59 -6.69 1.00
CA LEU A 58 -11.69 -5.75 1.10
C LEU A 58 -12.74 -6.18 2.13
N ALA A 59 -13.08 -7.49 2.17
CA ALA A 59 -14.03 -8.02 3.14
C ALA A 59 -13.54 -7.87 4.60
N GLN A 60 -12.22 -7.96 4.86
CA GLN A 60 -11.67 -7.75 6.21
C GLN A 60 -11.93 -6.34 6.75
N VAL A 61 -12.16 -5.37 5.88
CA VAL A 61 -12.50 -3.98 6.26
C VAL A 61 -13.99 -3.66 6.04
N GLY A 62 -14.83 -4.69 5.86
CA GLY A 62 -16.27 -4.55 5.68
C GLY A 62 -16.66 -3.96 4.32
N MET A 63 -15.84 -4.14 3.30
CA MET A 63 -16.08 -3.70 1.93
C MET A 63 -16.12 -4.87 0.95
N GLU A 64 -16.64 -4.58 -0.24
CA GLU A 64 -16.58 -5.49 -1.39
C GLU A 64 -16.05 -4.74 -2.62
N PRO A 65 -15.44 -5.46 -3.58
CA PRO A 65 -15.17 -4.88 -4.88
C PRO A 65 -16.46 -4.42 -5.56
N PRO A 66 -16.40 -3.45 -6.49
CA PRO A 66 -17.58 -3.05 -7.26
C PRO A 66 -18.22 -4.23 -7.97
N GLY A 67 -19.49 -4.48 -7.63
CA GLY A 67 -20.26 -5.62 -8.16
C GLY A 67 -20.17 -6.92 -7.37
N GLY A 68 -19.53 -6.89 -6.17
CA GLY A 68 -19.38 -8.03 -5.26
C GLY A 68 -18.05 -8.76 -5.41
N VAL A 69 -17.85 -9.78 -4.58
CA VAL A 69 -16.62 -10.59 -4.59
C VAL A 69 -16.52 -11.43 -5.86
N PHE A 70 -15.30 -11.62 -6.37
CA PHE A 70 -15.06 -12.36 -7.61
C PHE A 70 -13.77 -13.18 -7.55
N ALA A 71 -13.69 -14.23 -8.37
CA ALA A 71 -12.50 -15.07 -8.55
C ALA A 71 -11.92 -14.99 -9.97
N TYR A 72 -12.59 -14.32 -10.89
CA TYR A 72 -12.21 -14.17 -12.29
C TYR A 72 -12.08 -12.69 -12.65
N VAL A 73 -10.86 -12.27 -13.00
CA VAL A 73 -10.51 -10.85 -13.15
C VAL A 73 -11.37 -10.13 -14.20
N PRO A 74 -11.59 -10.69 -15.41
CA PRO A 74 -12.44 -10.04 -16.41
C PRO A 74 -13.89 -9.84 -15.95
N ALA A 75 -14.43 -10.73 -15.11
CA ALA A 75 -15.76 -10.54 -14.53
C ALA A 75 -15.77 -9.34 -13.57
N GLY A 76 -14.73 -9.19 -12.74
CA GLY A 76 -14.55 -8.03 -11.86
C GLY A 76 -14.46 -6.71 -12.63
N ILE A 77 -13.69 -6.68 -13.72
CA ILE A 77 -13.59 -5.50 -14.61
C ILE A 77 -14.96 -5.14 -15.21
N ASN A 78 -15.72 -6.14 -15.68
CA ASN A 78 -17.04 -5.91 -16.26
C ASN A 78 -18.03 -5.39 -15.21
N ALA A 79 -18.01 -5.93 -14.00
CA ALA A 79 -18.83 -5.46 -12.89
C ALA A 79 -18.48 -4.02 -12.49
N ALA A 80 -17.19 -3.71 -12.40
CA ALA A 80 -16.70 -2.35 -12.11
C ALA A 80 -17.08 -1.36 -13.21
N ARG A 81 -17.01 -1.78 -14.49
CA ARG A 81 -17.47 -0.97 -15.63
C ARG A 81 -18.96 -0.67 -15.53
N ALA A 82 -19.78 -1.66 -15.22
CA ALA A 82 -21.22 -1.47 -15.05
C ALA A 82 -21.55 -0.56 -13.86
N ALA A 83 -20.72 -0.57 -12.81
CA ALA A 83 -20.85 0.29 -11.64
C ALA A 83 -20.24 1.71 -11.83
N GLY A 84 -19.62 2.01 -12.99
CA GLY A 84 -18.94 3.31 -13.23
C GLY A 84 -17.71 3.51 -12.36
N ARG A 85 -16.98 2.41 -12.03
CA ARG A 85 -15.84 2.40 -11.12
C ARG A 85 -14.49 2.18 -11.80
N LEU A 86 -14.43 2.19 -13.13
CA LEU A 86 -13.16 2.22 -13.84
C LEU A 86 -12.60 3.64 -13.85
N VAL A 87 -11.30 3.73 -13.68
CA VAL A 87 -10.53 4.97 -13.79
C VAL A 87 -9.47 4.85 -14.86
N SER A 88 -9.03 5.99 -15.41
CA SER A 88 -7.89 5.99 -16.34
C SER A 88 -6.65 5.44 -15.64
N PRO A 89 -5.87 4.53 -16.26
CA PRO A 89 -4.72 3.88 -15.61
C PRO A 89 -3.77 4.86 -14.90
N HIS A 90 -3.31 5.91 -15.57
CA HIS A 90 -2.39 6.89 -14.98
C HIS A 90 -3.00 7.73 -13.83
N ASN A 91 -4.33 7.67 -13.63
CA ASN A 91 -5.02 8.27 -12.48
C ASN A 91 -5.20 7.29 -11.32
N ALA A 92 -4.54 6.14 -11.37
CA ALA A 92 -4.53 5.17 -10.28
C ALA A 92 -4.06 5.82 -8.97
N GLN A 93 -4.72 5.47 -7.87
CA GLN A 93 -4.43 5.94 -6.52
C GLN A 93 -4.22 4.76 -5.58
N ALA A 94 -3.60 5.01 -4.43
CA ALA A 94 -3.47 4.02 -3.38
C ALA A 94 -4.82 3.39 -3.03
N GLY A 95 -4.88 2.05 -2.97
CA GLY A 95 -6.09 1.28 -2.74
C GLY A 95 -6.88 0.90 -4.00
N ASP A 96 -6.61 1.49 -5.16
CA ASP A 96 -7.22 1.03 -6.41
C ASP A 96 -6.77 -0.41 -6.73
N LEU A 97 -7.62 -1.15 -7.43
CA LEU A 97 -7.27 -2.47 -7.96
C LEU A 97 -6.74 -2.31 -9.37
N VAL A 98 -5.51 -2.71 -9.61
CA VAL A 98 -4.90 -2.73 -10.94
C VAL A 98 -4.99 -4.14 -11.52
N CYS A 99 -5.49 -4.24 -12.75
CA CYS A 99 -5.63 -5.48 -13.49
C CYS A 99 -4.59 -5.51 -14.61
N PHE A 100 -3.96 -6.66 -14.80
CA PHE A 100 -2.89 -6.88 -15.76
C PHE A 100 -3.31 -7.93 -16.79
N ASP A 101 -2.90 -7.69 -18.02
CA ASP A 101 -2.96 -8.61 -19.16
C ASP A 101 -1.50 -8.90 -19.53
N TRP A 102 -1.04 -10.13 -19.28
CA TRP A 102 0.38 -10.49 -19.43
C TRP A 102 0.74 -10.96 -20.84
N ASP A 103 -0.22 -11.44 -21.60
CA ASP A 103 -0.01 -12.03 -22.94
C ASP A 103 -0.67 -11.24 -24.07
N ASP A 104 -1.26 -10.07 -23.73
CA ASP A 104 -1.84 -9.10 -24.66
C ASP A 104 -2.99 -9.70 -25.51
N ASP A 105 -3.76 -10.60 -24.91
CA ASP A 105 -4.93 -11.22 -25.54
C ASP A 105 -6.24 -10.46 -25.31
N ASN A 106 -6.19 -9.33 -24.61
CA ASN A 106 -7.29 -8.48 -24.16
C ASN A 106 -8.17 -9.11 -23.06
N GLU A 107 -7.66 -10.12 -22.38
CA GLU A 107 -8.30 -10.73 -21.22
C GLU A 107 -7.36 -10.65 -20.00
N ALA A 108 -7.73 -9.88 -18.99
CA ALA A 108 -6.85 -9.65 -17.86
C ALA A 108 -6.62 -10.92 -17.02
N ASP A 109 -5.35 -11.27 -16.81
CA ASP A 109 -4.88 -12.47 -16.11
C ASP A 109 -4.74 -12.31 -14.61
N HIS A 110 -4.51 -11.11 -14.15
CA HIS A 110 -4.03 -10.85 -12.81
C HIS A 110 -4.57 -9.55 -12.24
N ILE A 111 -4.56 -9.44 -10.89
CA ILE A 111 -5.03 -8.27 -10.17
C ILE A 111 -4.26 -8.10 -8.87
N GLY A 112 -4.02 -6.85 -8.48
CA GLY A 112 -3.45 -6.46 -7.19
C GLY A 112 -3.94 -5.11 -6.72
N PHE A 113 -3.53 -4.70 -5.53
CA PHE A 113 -3.75 -3.35 -5.03
C PHE A 113 -2.64 -2.42 -5.48
N VAL A 114 -2.98 -1.24 -5.94
CA VAL A 114 -2.02 -0.13 -6.08
C VAL A 114 -1.65 0.35 -4.68
N GLU A 115 -0.37 0.32 -4.36
CA GLU A 115 0.17 0.91 -3.13
C GLU A 115 0.71 2.31 -3.41
N ILE A 116 1.45 2.48 -4.53
CA ILE A 116 1.96 3.77 -4.99
C ILE A 116 1.79 3.88 -6.51
N ASN A 117 1.38 5.04 -6.97
CA ASN A 117 1.56 5.48 -8.35
C ASN A 117 2.73 6.48 -8.39
N ALA A 118 3.88 6.05 -8.85
CA ALA A 118 5.08 6.88 -8.97
C ALA A 118 5.16 7.64 -10.31
N GLY A 119 4.10 7.60 -11.11
CA GLY A 119 4.05 8.22 -12.44
C GLY A 119 4.69 7.35 -13.52
N SER A 120 5.94 6.93 -13.38
CA SER A 120 6.65 6.05 -14.32
C SER A 120 6.43 4.55 -14.08
N TYR A 121 6.01 4.18 -12.87
CA TYR A 121 5.72 2.79 -12.48
C TYR A 121 4.66 2.76 -11.38
N LEU A 122 4.12 1.57 -11.14
CA LEU A 122 3.28 1.26 -9.99
C LEU A 122 4.05 0.41 -8.96
N GLN A 123 3.89 0.71 -7.68
CA GLN A 123 4.16 -0.27 -6.63
C GLN A 123 2.82 -0.89 -6.22
N THR A 124 2.79 -2.21 -6.16
CA THR A 124 1.56 -2.98 -5.92
C THR A 124 1.74 -3.99 -4.81
N ILE A 125 0.64 -4.40 -4.18
CA ILE A 125 0.58 -5.59 -3.32
C ILE A 125 -0.30 -6.60 -4.04
N GLU A 126 0.29 -7.74 -4.38
CA GLU A 126 -0.32 -8.74 -5.26
C GLU A 126 -0.42 -10.09 -4.57
N PHE A 127 -1.60 -10.71 -4.70
CA PHE A 127 -1.87 -12.08 -4.26
C PHE A 127 -1.62 -13.05 -5.42
N ASN A 128 -1.20 -14.25 -5.12
CA ASN A 128 -0.95 -15.31 -6.12
C ASN A 128 0.14 -14.98 -7.15
N THR A 129 1.11 -14.18 -6.80
CA THR A 129 2.25 -13.82 -7.65
C THR A 129 3.55 -14.47 -7.15
N SER A 130 4.65 -14.30 -7.88
CA SER A 130 6.00 -14.74 -7.53
C SER A 130 6.88 -13.58 -7.08
N PRO A 131 7.89 -13.81 -6.22
CA PRO A 131 8.90 -12.81 -5.89
C PRO A 131 9.81 -12.56 -7.11
N GLY A 132 10.24 -11.30 -7.29
CA GLY A 132 11.17 -10.93 -8.39
C GLY A 132 10.58 -11.14 -9.78
N SER A 133 11.42 -11.13 -10.80
CA SER A 133 11.04 -11.29 -12.21
C SER A 133 10.89 -12.75 -12.65
N GLY A 134 11.30 -13.71 -11.81
CA GLY A 134 11.17 -15.13 -12.08
C GLY A 134 9.83 -15.71 -11.64
N GLY A 135 9.47 -16.88 -12.17
CA GLY A 135 8.21 -17.56 -11.84
C GLY A 135 6.97 -16.95 -12.47
N SER A 136 5.81 -17.54 -12.17
CA SER A 136 4.53 -17.06 -12.70
C SER A 136 4.09 -15.78 -12.01
N GLN A 137 3.73 -14.78 -12.80
CA GLN A 137 3.21 -13.52 -12.27
C GLN A 137 1.70 -13.59 -12.00
N GLY A 138 0.96 -14.44 -12.71
CA GLY A 138 -0.49 -14.65 -12.53
C GLY A 138 -0.85 -15.89 -11.69
N ASN A 139 0.12 -16.80 -11.40
CA ASN A 139 -0.11 -18.00 -10.58
C ASN A 139 1.14 -18.42 -9.79
N GLY A 140 1.83 -17.46 -9.20
CA GLY A 140 3.07 -17.65 -8.44
C GLY A 140 2.87 -18.10 -7.00
N GLY A 141 1.64 -18.18 -6.51
CA GLY A 141 1.25 -18.80 -5.25
C GLY A 141 1.58 -18.05 -3.97
N GLY A 142 2.14 -16.85 -4.03
CA GLY A 142 2.47 -16.04 -2.85
C GLY A 142 1.87 -14.65 -2.85
N VAL A 143 2.05 -13.92 -1.75
CA VAL A 143 1.68 -12.50 -1.61
C VAL A 143 2.95 -11.66 -1.51
N TYR A 144 3.11 -10.75 -2.44
CA TYR A 144 4.33 -9.94 -2.53
C TYR A 144 4.05 -8.50 -2.92
N ARG A 145 4.94 -7.60 -2.47
CA ARG A 145 5.05 -6.25 -3.02
C ARG A 145 5.78 -6.32 -4.36
N ARG A 146 5.23 -5.66 -5.40
CA ARG A 146 5.75 -5.72 -6.76
C ARG A 146 5.94 -4.30 -7.32
N THR A 147 6.90 -4.16 -8.21
CA THR A 147 7.03 -2.97 -9.09
C THR A 147 6.58 -3.38 -10.47
N ARG A 148 5.67 -2.60 -11.06
CA ARG A 148 5.06 -2.85 -12.36
C ARG A 148 5.18 -1.61 -13.25
N ASP A 149 5.52 -1.80 -14.51
CA ASP A 149 5.36 -0.78 -15.54
C ASP A 149 3.90 -0.68 -15.99
N TRP A 150 3.63 0.23 -16.91
CA TRP A 150 2.28 0.46 -17.41
C TRP A 150 1.89 -0.43 -18.60
N ASP A 151 2.84 -1.12 -19.19
CA ASP A 151 2.66 -1.79 -20.49
C ASP A 151 1.62 -2.92 -20.44
N SER A 152 1.54 -3.62 -19.30
CA SER A 152 0.57 -4.72 -19.08
C SER A 152 -0.69 -4.29 -18.34
N VAL A 153 -0.92 -3.00 -18.08
CA VAL A 153 -2.10 -2.55 -17.33
C VAL A 153 -3.34 -2.53 -18.22
N ALA A 154 -4.24 -3.49 -18.01
CA ALA A 154 -5.50 -3.61 -18.74
C ALA A 154 -6.60 -2.68 -18.21
N ALA A 155 -6.70 -2.53 -16.90
CA ALA A 155 -7.73 -1.70 -16.26
C ALA A 155 -7.34 -1.31 -14.83
N VAL A 156 -7.95 -0.23 -14.34
CA VAL A 156 -7.89 0.18 -12.94
C VAL A 156 -9.30 0.35 -12.40
N ILE A 157 -9.59 -0.30 -11.28
CA ILE A 157 -10.89 -0.30 -10.60
C ILE A 157 -10.76 0.48 -9.30
N ARG A 158 -11.63 1.45 -9.05
CA ARG A 158 -11.69 2.18 -7.78
C ARG A 158 -12.82 1.69 -6.89
N PRO A 159 -12.53 0.96 -5.78
CA PRO A 159 -13.53 0.63 -4.78
C PRO A 159 -14.20 1.87 -4.18
N ALA A 160 -15.37 1.69 -3.58
CA ALA A 160 -16.16 2.79 -3.01
C ALA A 160 -15.68 3.12 -1.58
N TYR A 161 -14.43 3.51 -1.45
CA TYR A 161 -13.88 3.95 -0.17
C TYR A 161 -14.62 5.15 0.40
N ASP A 162 -14.54 5.31 1.72
CA ASP A 162 -14.99 6.51 2.39
C ASP A 162 -14.11 7.69 1.94
N GLN A 163 -14.75 8.61 1.22
CA GLN A 163 -14.13 9.85 0.77
C GLN A 163 -14.34 10.98 1.79
N SER A 164 -14.85 10.65 2.99
CA SER A 164 -14.93 11.67 4.05
C SER A 164 -13.52 12.23 4.28
N ALA A 165 -13.45 13.54 4.34
CA ALA A 165 -12.19 14.25 4.49
C ALA A 165 -11.37 13.64 5.62
N SER A 166 -10.06 13.50 5.40
CA SER A 166 -9.10 13.19 6.46
C SER A 166 -9.44 14.01 7.70
N THR A 167 -9.38 13.41 8.88
CA THR A 167 -9.58 14.15 10.14
C THR A 167 -8.54 15.26 10.29
N VAL A 168 -7.40 15.09 9.62
CA VAL A 168 -6.30 16.08 9.58
C VAL A 168 -6.54 17.16 8.51
N GLY A 169 -7.36 16.88 7.50
CA GLY A 169 -7.54 17.75 6.33
C GLY A 169 -6.31 17.76 5.41
N SER A 170 -6.40 18.50 4.30
CA SER A 170 -5.26 18.66 3.40
C SER A 170 -4.11 19.41 4.08
N ILE A 171 -2.89 18.94 3.88
CA ILE A 171 -1.66 19.57 4.38
C ILE A 171 -0.92 20.29 3.24
N THR A 172 -0.13 21.30 3.60
CA THR A 172 0.70 22.03 2.64
C THR A 172 1.86 21.14 2.20
N GLU A 173 2.13 21.12 0.89
CA GLU A 173 3.26 20.39 0.30
C GLU A 173 4.50 21.33 0.24
N ASP A 174 4.94 21.76 1.40
CA ASP A 174 5.98 22.78 1.58
C ASP A 174 7.38 22.22 1.87
N GLY A 175 7.47 20.91 2.06
CA GLY A 175 8.73 20.23 2.37
C GLY A 175 9.17 20.35 3.82
N TYR A 176 8.29 20.83 4.74
CA TYR A 176 8.54 20.90 6.17
C TYR A 176 7.73 19.84 6.93
N TRP A 177 8.43 19.06 7.75
CA TRP A 177 7.80 18.02 8.55
C TRP A 177 7.47 18.52 9.95
N GLY A 178 6.32 19.17 10.06
CA GLY A 178 5.75 19.62 11.33
C GLY A 178 4.56 18.78 11.79
N PRO A 179 3.85 19.22 12.86
CA PRO A 179 2.76 18.46 13.48
C PRO A 179 1.64 18.05 12.53
N ARG A 180 1.30 18.88 11.53
CA ARG A 180 0.25 18.54 10.56
C ARG A 180 0.68 17.41 9.62
N THR A 181 1.93 17.42 9.17
CA THR A 181 2.50 16.33 8.38
C THR A 181 2.56 15.05 9.20
N THR A 182 2.99 15.14 10.46
CA THR A 182 2.98 14.00 11.39
C THR A 182 1.58 13.46 11.62
N SER A 183 0.58 14.30 11.88
CA SER A 183 -0.81 13.86 12.06
C SER A 183 -1.38 13.16 10.82
N ALA A 184 -1.08 13.66 9.62
CA ALA A 184 -1.49 13.03 8.37
C ALA A 184 -0.80 11.67 8.18
N LEU A 185 0.48 11.56 8.52
CA LEU A 185 1.23 10.31 8.48
C LEU A 185 0.68 9.30 9.50
N GLN A 186 0.40 9.74 10.73
CA GLN A 186 -0.23 8.94 11.78
C GLN A 186 -1.60 8.40 11.34
N GLU A 187 -2.42 9.24 10.70
CA GLU A 187 -3.71 8.83 10.16
C GLU A 187 -3.56 7.74 9.09
N VAL A 188 -2.64 7.93 8.14
CA VAL A 188 -2.38 6.97 7.07
C VAL A 188 -1.75 5.66 7.58
N LEU A 189 -0.91 5.72 8.60
CA LEU A 189 -0.25 4.56 9.20
C LEU A 189 -1.09 3.87 10.28
N GLY A 190 -2.21 4.49 10.71
CA GLY A 190 -3.09 3.94 11.73
C GLY A 190 -2.50 3.96 13.14
N THR A 191 -1.62 4.92 13.44
CA THR A 191 -1.09 5.17 14.78
C THR A 191 -1.89 6.27 15.50
N PRO A 192 -1.75 6.47 16.82
CA PRO A 192 -2.41 7.57 17.52
C PRO A 192 -2.10 8.92 16.87
N ILE A 193 -3.14 9.74 16.63
CA ILE A 193 -3.03 11.03 15.93
C ILE A 193 -2.87 12.14 16.96
N ASP A 194 -1.63 12.46 17.32
CA ASP A 194 -1.29 13.53 18.26
C ASP A 194 -0.37 14.61 17.65
N GLY A 195 0.13 14.38 16.43
CA GLY A 195 1.01 15.29 15.71
C GLY A 195 2.44 15.28 16.23
N VAL A 196 2.82 14.29 17.06
CA VAL A 196 4.13 14.20 17.70
C VAL A 196 4.92 13.02 17.16
N VAL A 197 6.18 13.25 16.83
CA VAL A 197 7.21 12.21 16.65
C VAL A 197 8.02 12.19 17.93
N SER A 198 7.68 11.26 18.82
CA SER A 198 8.28 11.14 20.15
C SER A 198 9.65 10.46 20.10
N SER A 199 10.46 10.69 21.14
CA SER A 199 11.63 9.87 21.50
C SER A 199 12.59 9.62 20.33
N GLN A 200 13.22 10.68 19.81
CA GLN A 200 14.13 10.62 18.69
C GLN A 200 15.56 10.96 19.09
N GLU A 201 16.52 10.28 18.47
CA GLU A 201 17.95 10.49 18.70
C GLU A 201 18.38 11.93 18.36
N VAL A 202 18.83 12.66 19.38
CA VAL A 202 19.21 14.08 19.24
C VAL A 202 20.37 14.30 18.26
N GLU A 203 21.27 13.35 18.11
CA GLU A 203 22.38 13.42 17.16
C GLU A 203 21.92 13.45 15.71
N ASN A 204 20.78 12.75 15.42
CA ASN A 204 20.19 12.70 14.08
C ASN A 204 19.50 14.01 13.68
N ARG A 205 19.23 14.91 14.63
CA ARG A 205 18.58 16.20 14.33
C ARG A 205 19.34 17.01 13.28
N SER A 206 20.67 16.92 13.26
CA SER A 206 21.52 17.67 12.33
C SER A 206 21.35 17.28 10.86
N ILE A 207 20.88 16.06 10.60
CA ILE A 207 20.60 15.55 9.24
C ILE A 207 19.12 15.68 8.85
N MET A 208 18.32 16.31 9.69
CA MET A 208 16.87 16.47 9.47
C MET A 208 16.41 17.93 9.65
N PRO A 209 17.03 18.91 8.99
CA PRO A 209 16.66 20.32 9.16
C PRO A 209 15.24 20.65 8.69
N ALA A 210 14.63 19.82 7.82
CA ALA A 210 13.21 19.96 7.45
C ALA A 210 12.22 19.59 8.57
N CYS A 211 12.68 18.88 9.61
CA CYS A 211 11.84 18.52 10.76
C CYS A 211 11.73 19.72 11.70
N THR A 212 10.51 20.23 11.82
CA THR A 212 10.22 21.45 12.57
C THR A 212 9.63 21.14 13.96
N ASP A 213 8.53 21.77 14.34
CA ASP A 213 7.86 21.50 15.62
C ASP A 213 7.26 20.09 15.66
N GLY A 214 6.99 19.58 16.88
CA GLY A 214 6.37 18.29 17.11
C GLY A 214 7.34 17.10 17.09
N TRP A 215 8.66 17.35 17.12
CA TRP A 215 9.67 16.34 17.28
C TRP A 215 10.30 16.42 18.68
N GLU A 216 10.33 15.29 19.40
CA GLU A 216 10.96 15.17 20.71
C GLU A 216 12.31 14.49 20.58
N TRP A 217 13.37 15.22 21.02
CA TRP A 217 14.75 14.82 20.84
C TRP A 217 15.39 14.48 22.19
N GLU A 218 16.04 13.32 22.27
CA GLU A 218 16.69 12.84 23.50
C GLU A 218 17.93 12.00 23.19
N THR A 219 18.73 11.70 24.22
CA THR A 219 20.03 11.01 24.07
C THR A 219 19.94 9.49 24.21
N ASP A 220 18.81 8.96 24.65
CA ASP A 220 18.59 7.51 24.82
C ASP A 220 17.12 7.23 24.43
N PRO A 221 16.81 7.29 23.12
CA PRO A 221 15.43 7.24 22.66
C PRO A 221 14.85 5.81 22.66
N ASP A 222 13.57 5.72 23.04
CA ASP A 222 12.77 4.50 22.93
C ASP A 222 12.16 4.33 21.52
N GLY A 223 12.17 5.40 20.70
CA GLY A 223 11.57 5.43 19.37
C GLY A 223 10.09 5.83 19.36
N SER A 224 9.59 6.16 18.17
CA SER A 224 8.23 6.61 17.92
C SER A 224 7.40 5.56 17.21
N ALA A 225 6.17 5.34 17.65
CA ALA A 225 5.24 4.40 17.00
C ALA A 225 4.95 4.77 15.52
N VAL A 226 4.87 6.06 15.19
CA VAL A 226 4.64 6.51 13.81
C VAL A 226 5.87 6.24 12.94
N ILE A 227 7.09 6.41 13.47
CA ILE A 227 8.32 6.11 12.74
C ILE A 227 8.49 4.60 12.57
N ALA A 228 8.25 3.78 13.59
CA ALA A 228 8.29 2.32 13.48
C ALA A 228 7.30 1.82 12.41
N ALA A 229 6.06 2.33 12.41
CA ALA A 229 5.07 1.99 11.39
C ALA A 229 5.49 2.44 9.98
N MET A 230 6.15 3.60 9.86
CA MET A 230 6.72 4.09 8.61
C MET A 230 7.86 3.18 8.12
N GLN A 231 8.79 2.84 9.01
CA GLN A 231 9.93 1.94 8.72
C GLN A 231 9.46 0.57 8.24
N ALA A 232 8.45 -0.01 8.89
CA ALA A 232 7.83 -1.27 8.45
C ALA A 232 7.28 -1.17 7.01
N ARG A 233 6.68 -0.01 6.65
CA ARG A 233 6.23 0.26 5.27
C ARG A 233 7.39 0.42 4.29
N LEU A 234 8.49 1.02 4.72
CA LEU A 234 9.70 1.22 3.93
C LEU A 234 10.54 -0.07 3.77
N GLY A 235 10.27 -1.10 4.58
CA GLY A 235 11.03 -2.35 4.59
C GLY A 235 12.45 -2.21 5.16
N CYS A 236 12.65 -1.26 6.08
CA CYS A 236 13.89 -1.08 6.85
C CYS A 236 13.66 -1.48 8.33
N PRO A 237 14.73 -1.57 9.16
CA PRO A 237 14.57 -1.85 10.59
C PRO A 237 13.59 -0.89 11.26
N ASP A 238 12.63 -1.43 12.00
CA ASP A 238 11.49 -0.73 12.57
C ASP A 238 11.69 -0.38 14.06
N ASP A 239 12.86 0.18 14.37
CA ASP A 239 13.26 0.60 15.72
C ASP A 239 12.56 1.88 16.23
N GLY A 240 11.78 2.53 15.37
CA GLY A 240 11.07 3.77 15.70
C GLY A 240 11.96 5.02 15.71
N ILE A 241 13.22 4.91 15.32
CA ILE A 241 14.19 6.02 15.33
C ILE A 241 14.49 6.46 13.91
N MET A 242 14.24 7.74 13.64
CA MET A 242 14.54 8.34 12.34
C MET A 242 16.04 8.61 12.22
N GLY A 243 16.73 7.77 11.44
CA GLY A 243 18.17 7.86 11.21
C GLY A 243 18.51 7.73 9.73
N PRO A 244 19.82 7.68 9.36
CA PRO A 244 20.28 7.64 7.97
C PRO A 244 19.69 6.49 7.15
N VAL A 245 19.45 5.32 7.76
CA VAL A 245 18.86 4.16 7.09
C VAL A 245 17.42 4.47 6.69
N THR A 246 16.64 5.02 7.60
CA THR A 246 15.23 5.38 7.37
C THR A 246 15.12 6.53 6.36
N ILE A 247 15.99 7.54 6.44
CA ILE A 247 16.05 8.66 5.49
C ILE A 247 16.34 8.15 4.07
N ASN A 248 17.33 7.27 3.91
CA ASN A 248 17.67 6.70 2.60
C ASN A 248 16.53 5.82 2.05
N ALA A 249 15.85 5.07 2.91
CA ALA A 249 14.67 4.31 2.52
C ALA A 249 13.52 5.23 2.06
N LEU A 250 13.35 6.38 2.71
CA LEU A 250 12.36 7.38 2.33
C LEU A 250 12.72 8.05 0.98
N PHE A 251 13.99 8.34 0.70
CA PHE A 251 14.45 8.81 -0.60
C PHE A 251 14.14 7.78 -1.70
N ALA A 252 14.51 6.52 -1.47
CA ALA A 252 14.25 5.45 -2.42
C ALA A 252 12.74 5.27 -2.70
N ARG A 253 11.91 5.45 -1.67
CA ARG A 253 10.44 5.36 -1.78
C ARG A 253 9.88 6.33 -2.81
N TYR A 254 10.38 7.55 -2.83
CA TYR A 254 9.90 8.62 -3.71
C TYR A 254 10.78 8.85 -4.95
N GLY A 255 11.75 7.96 -5.21
CA GLY A 255 12.63 8.05 -6.38
C GLY A 255 13.52 9.30 -6.39
N ILE A 256 13.86 9.83 -5.21
CA ILE A 256 14.68 11.02 -5.04
C ILE A 256 16.11 10.58 -4.76
N GLU A 257 17.06 11.13 -5.52
CA GLU A 257 18.47 10.94 -5.24
C GLU A 257 18.84 11.70 -3.97
N GLY A 258 19.26 10.98 -2.92
CA GLY A 258 19.45 11.54 -1.59
C GLY A 258 20.91 11.59 -1.18
N ASP A 259 21.24 12.57 -0.35
CA ASP A 259 22.54 12.78 0.30
C ASP A 259 22.54 12.36 1.79
N GLY A 260 21.47 11.70 2.23
CA GLY A 260 21.27 11.30 3.63
C GLY A 260 20.73 12.41 4.53
N VAL A 261 20.32 13.54 3.97
CA VAL A 261 19.83 14.72 4.71
C VAL A 261 18.42 15.10 4.24
N LEU A 262 17.48 15.23 5.16
CA LEU A 262 16.20 15.90 4.88
C LEU A 262 16.42 17.41 4.91
N SER A 263 16.85 17.96 3.77
CA SER A 263 17.19 19.37 3.61
C SER A 263 16.03 20.33 3.91
N ASP A 264 16.30 21.58 4.13
CA ASP A 264 15.36 22.64 4.49
C ASP A 264 15.15 23.61 3.29
N PRO A 265 14.00 23.56 2.57
CA PRO A 265 12.94 22.53 2.61
C PRO A 265 13.39 21.22 1.93
N SER A 266 12.68 20.11 2.23
CA SER A 266 12.99 18.80 1.67
C SER A 266 12.04 18.40 0.55
N LEU A 267 12.58 18.08 -0.63
CA LEU A 267 11.79 17.52 -1.74
C LEU A 267 11.15 16.19 -1.38
N THR A 268 11.82 15.38 -0.55
CA THR A 268 11.30 14.09 -0.08
C THR A 268 10.12 14.27 0.85
N VAL A 269 10.20 15.26 1.76
CA VAL A 269 9.07 15.59 2.64
C VAL A 269 7.90 16.14 1.81
N ALA A 270 8.15 17.00 0.82
CA ALA A 270 7.09 17.49 -0.08
C ALA A 270 6.42 16.36 -0.86
N ALA A 271 7.19 15.40 -1.38
CA ALA A 271 6.66 14.22 -2.06
C ALA A 271 5.81 13.34 -1.10
N MET A 272 6.27 13.18 0.15
CA MET A 272 5.50 12.50 1.19
C MET A 272 4.20 13.23 1.49
N GLN A 273 4.23 14.56 1.63
CA GLN A 273 3.03 15.38 1.86
C GLN A 273 2.02 15.23 0.73
N ALA A 274 2.48 15.22 -0.53
CA ALA A 274 1.62 14.97 -1.69
C ALA A 274 0.98 13.59 -1.65
N ALA A 275 1.73 12.54 -1.26
CA ALA A 275 1.20 11.21 -1.08
C ALA A 275 0.14 11.16 0.04
N LEU A 276 0.42 11.79 1.19
CA LEU A 276 -0.50 11.87 2.33
C LEU A 276 -1.80 12.58 1.98
N ASN A 277 -1.75 13.67 1.19
CA ASN A 277 -2.93 14.38 0.69
C ASN A 277 -3.82 13.48 -0.20
N ASN A 278 -3.24 12.47 -0.82
CA ASN A 278 -3.94 11.47 -1.64
C ASN A 278 -4.29 10.19 -0.85
N GLY A 279 -4.15 10.21 0.48
CA GLY A 279 -4.48 9.09 1.37
C GLY A 279 -3.48 7.93 1.32
N GLY A 280 -2.26 8.18 0.83
CA GLY A 280 -1.17 7.21 0.73
C GLY A 280 0.08 7.62 1.50
N PHE A 281 1.03 6.65 1.54
CA PHE A 281 2.39 6.88 2.04
C PHE A 281 3.37 6.06 1.21
#